data_3d6004e41e3845cf11f901d6ada0a07f
#
_entry.id   3d6004e41e3845cf11f901d6ada0a07f
#
_cell.length_a   1.000
_cell.length_b   1.000
_cell.length_c   1.000
_cell.angle_alpha   90.00
_cell.angle_beta   90.00
_cell.angle_gamma   90.00
#
_symmetry.space_group_name_H-M   'P 1'
#
loop_
_entity.id
_entity.type
_entity.pdbx_description
1 polymer ?
#
loop_
_entity_poly.entity_id
_entity_poly.type
_entity_poly.pdbx_seq_one_letter_code
_entity_poly.pdbx_strand_id
1 'polypeptide(L)'
;MAGISLPTLLDAVGVSKDRYKVVDQYAYRHSLPQNVMAAMYTASDVLLACSMGEGFGIPVIEAQACGTRVIVSNFTAQPELVGDGWTVDGQPWWDAAQASWFFTPNVPDIVNALKMAYNAPRSRSQDAITHALGYGADKVFEQFWKPAMKELSAWCRS
;
A
#
# COMPACT_ATOMS: atom_id res chain seq x y z
N MET A 1 21.37 -4.41 12.87
CA MET A 1 20.29 -5.29 13.35
C MET A 1 20.09 -6.41 12.35
N ALA A 2 20.05 -7.65 12.77
CA ALA A 2 19.64 -8.76 11.90
C ALA A 2 18.15 -8.58 11.58
N GLY A 3 17.80 -8.58 10.28
CA GLY A 3 16.41 -8.48 9.85
C GLY A 3 15.59 -9.71 10.30
N ILE A 4 14.27 -9.52 10.42
CA ILE A 4 13.35 -10.63 10.74
C ILE A 4 13.28 -11.57 9.53
N SER A 5 13.56 -12.86 9.74
CA SER A 5 13.29 -13.89 8.74
C SER A 5 11.80 -14.22 8.75
N LEU A 6 11.07 -13.77 7.74
CA LEU A 6 9.63 -14.06 7.61
C LEU A 6 9.31 -15.57 7.61
N PRO A 7 10.03 -16.45 6.88
CA PRO A 7 9.78 -17.90 6.96
C PRO A 7 9.91 -18.44 8.36
N THR A 8 10.98 -18.05 9.11
CA THR A 8 11.19 -18.49 10.49
C THR A 8 10.08 -18.02 11.43
N LEU A 9 9.62 -16.76 11.24
CA LEU A 9 8.51 -16.23 12.02
C LEU A 9 7.20 -16.96 11.73
N LEU A 10 6.88 -17.19 10.45
CA LEU A 10 5.67 -17.90 10.04
C LEU A 10 5.66 -19.36 10.56
N ASP A 11 6.79 -20.06 10.49
CA ASP A 11 6.94 -21.38 11.08
C ASP A 11 6.72 -21.36 12.61
N ALA A 12 7.27 -20.36 13.31
CA ALA A 12 7.14 -20.22 14.76
C ALA A 12 5.69 -19.94 15.22
N VAL A 13 4.88 -19.27 14.40
CA VAL A 13 3.46 -19.03 14.68
C VAL A 13 2.53 -20.10 14.09
N GLY A 14 3.08 -21.18 13.55
CA GLY A 14 2.33 -22.36 13.09
C GLY A 14 1.67 -22.22 11.72
N VAL A 15 2.12 -21.28 10.88
CA VAL A 15 1.64 -21.16 9.49
C VAL A 15 2.37 -22.16 8.63
N SER A 16 1.65 -23.12 8.03
CA SER A 16 2.26 -24.16 7.21
C SER A 16 2.80 -23.58 5.87
N LYS A 17 3.88 -24.20 5.35
CA LYS A 17 4.64 -23.69 4.19
C LYS A 17 3.86 -23.66 2.88
N ASP A 18 2.81 -24.44 2.76
CA ASP A 18 1.89 -24.43 1.62
C ASP A 18 0.93 -23.22 1.61
N ARG A 19 0.83 -22.52 2.76
CA ARG A 19 -0.07 -21.38 2.95
C ARG A 19 0.56 -20.01 2.69
N TYR A 20 1.86 -19.94 2.44
CA TYR A 20 2.51 -18.67 2.13
C TYR A 20 3.55 -18.84 1.03
N LYS A 21 3.84 -17.75 0.36
CA LYS A 21 4.96 -17.62 -0.57
C LYS A 21 5.72 -16.35 -0.23
N VAL A 22 7.03 -16.45 -0.11
CA VAL A 22 7.92 -15.30 0.08
C VAL A 22 8.70 -15.12 -1.21
N VAL A 23 8.73 -13.89 -1.70
CA VAL A 23 9.53 -13.56 -2.89
C VAL A 23 10.99 -13.73 -2.55
N ASP A 24 11.75 -14.37 -3.45
CA ASP A 24 13.20 -14.49 -3.32
C ASP A 24 13.84 -13.10 -3.24
N GLN A 25 14.68 -12.88 -2.24
CA GLN A 25 15.29 -11.57 -1.99
C GLN A 25 16.22 -11.13 -3.12
N TYR A 26 16.87 -12.07 -3.80
CA TYR A 26 17.73 -11.74 -4.94
C TYR A 26 16.89 -11.29 -6.12
N ALA A 27 15.82 -12.02 -6.45
CA ALA A 27 14.88 -11.63 -7.49
C ALA A 27 14.25 -10.26 -7.21
N TYR A 28 13.87 -10.00 -5.95
CA TYR A 28 13.32 -8.71 -5.53
C TYR A 28 14.30 -7.55 -5.72
N ARG A 29 15.58 -7.75 -5.37
CA ARG A 29 16.63 -6.72 -5.53
C ARG A 29 16.96 -6.40 -6.99
N HIS A 30 16.74 -7.34 -7.90
CA HIS A 30 16.94 -7.16 -9.34
C HIS A 30 15.71 -6.62 -10.07
N SER A 31 14.71 -6.15 -9.33
CA SER A 31 13.42 -5.65 -9.78
C SER A 31 12.53 -6.73 -10.40
N LEU A 32 11.34 -6.87 -9.86
CA LEU A 32 10.31 -7.67 -10.51
C LEU A 32 9.75 -6.88 -11.71
N PRO A 33 9.60 -7.51 -12.88
CA PRO A 33 8.96 -6.87 -14.02
C PRO A 33 7.56 -6.36 -13.68
N GLN A 34 7.17 -5.21 -14.23
CA GLN A 34 5.86 -4.59 -13.95
C GLN A 34 4.68 -5.53 -14.21
N ASN A 35 4.75 -6.34 -15.27
CA ASN A 35 3.70 -7.32 -15.58
C ASN A 35 3.60 -8.43 -14.52
N VAL A 36 4.69 -8.79 -13.87
CA VAL A 36 4.69 -9.76 -12.75
C VAL A 36 4.04 -9.13 -11.53
N MET A 37 4.38 -7.87 -11.20
CA MET A 37 3.74 -7.14 -10.11
C MET A 37 2.23 -6.98 -10.35
N ALA A 38 1.83 -6.58 -11.55
CA ALA A 38 0.42 -6.47 -11.92
C ALA A 38 -0.30 -7.82 -11.82
N ALA A 39 0.34 -8.93 -12.23
CA ALA A 39 -0.22 -10.26 -12.11
C ALA A 39 -0.39 -10.67 -10.63
N MET A 40 0.55 -10.35 -9.76
CA MET A 40 0.46 -10.61 -8.32
C MET A 40 -0.71 -9.86 -7.68
N TYR A 41 -0.83 -8.55 -7.95
CA TYR A 41 -1.97 -7.78 -7.46
C TYR A 41 -3.30 -8.32 -8.00
N THR A 42 -3.36 -8.59 -9.31
CA THR A 42 -4.56 -9.13 -9.96
C THR A 42 -4.98 -10.50 -9.39
N ALA A 43 -4.03 -11.33 -8.97
CA ALA A 43 -4.30 -12.65 -8.38
C ALA A 43 -4.67 -12.59 -6.89
N SER A 44 -4.52 -11.43 -6.25
CA SER A 44 -4.81 -11.24 -4.83
C SER A 44 -6.26 -10.82 -4.61
N ASP A 45 -6.90 -11.33 -3.57
CA ASP A 45 -8.24 -10.89 -3.13
C ASP A 45 -8.17 -9.52 -2.43
N VAL A 46 -7.06 -9.25 -1.71
CA VAL A 46 -6.83 -8.00 -0.98
C VAL A 46 -5.34 -7.75 -0.77
N LEU A 47 -4.92 -6.49 -0.81
CA LEU A 47 -3.60 -6.05 -0.34
C LEU A 47 -3.70 -5.64 1.13
N LEU A 48 -2.95 -6.30 2.01
CA LEU A 48 -2.78 -5.88 3.40
C LEU A 48 -1.50 -5.02 3.51
N ALA A 49 -1.67 -3.72 3.71
CA ALA A 49 -0.58 -2.73 3.76
C ALA A 49 -0.68 -1.86 5.04
N CYS A 50 -0.80 -2.52 6.21
CA CYS A 50 -0.89 -1.85 7.50
C CYS A 50 0.49 -1.39 7.98
N SER A 51 1.08 -0.42 7.29
CA SER A 51 2.38 0.17 7.64
C SER A 51 2.30 1.03 8.89
N MET A 52 3.44 1.21 9.55
CA MET A 52 3.60 2.11 10.70
C MET A 52 3.64 3.59 10.30
N GLY A 53 3.79 3.90 9.04
CA GLY A 53 3.79 5.22 8.42
C GLY A 53 4.29 5.15 6.99
N GLU A 54 3.72 5.96 6.12
CA GLU A 54 4.09 6.03 4.71
C GLU A 54 4.15 7.49 4.24
N GLY A 55 5.12 7.82 3.41
CA GLY A 55 5.16 9.10 2.73
C GLY A 55 4.10 9.21 1.63
N PHE A 56 3.85 8.11 0.92
CA PHE A 56 2.80 7.98 -0.08
C PHE A 56 2.14 6.60 0.00
N GLY A 57 2.82 5.51 -0.38
CA GLY A 57 2.26 4.16 -0.39
C GLY A 57 1.93 3.69 -1.82
N ILE A 58 2.92 3.74 -2.73
CA ILE A 58 2.77 3.32 -4.14
C ILE A 58 2.06 1.97 -4.28
N PRO A 59 2.39 0.91 -3.51
CA PRO A 59 1.73 -0.39 -3.62
C PRO A 59 0.21 -0.33 -3.44
N VAL A 60 -0.31 0.62 -2.65
CA VAL A 60 -1.75 0.81 -2.43
C VAL A 60 -2.45 1.25 -3.72
N ILE A 61 -1.84 2.17 -4.46
CA ILE A 61 -2.37 2.63 -5.75
C ILE A 61 -2.20 1.57 -6.83
N GLU A 62 -1.05 0.87 -6.88
CA GLU A 62 -0.80 -0.20 -7.84
C GLU A 62 -1.79 -1.35 -7.71
N ALA A 63 -2.08 -1.81 -6.49
CA ALA A 63 -3.06 -2.84 -6.23
C ALA A 63 -4.46 -2.43 -6.71
N GLN A 64 -4.87 -1.21 -6.39
CA GLN A 64 -6.17 -0.68 -6.79
C GLN A 64 -6.27 -0.46 -8.31
N ALA A 65 -5.18 -0.08 -8.98
CA ALA A 65 -5.15 -0.02 -10.44
C ALA A 65 -5.42 -1.39 -11.09
N CYS A 66 -5.08 -2.48 -10.38
CA CYS A 66 -5.40 -3.85 -10.77
C CYS A 66 -6.81 -4.31 -10.30
N GLY A 67 -7.57 -3.44 -9.64
CA GLY A 67 -8.91 -3.75 -9.10
C GLY A 67 -8.89 -4.51 -7.77
N THR A 68 -7.75 -4.59 -7.12
CA THR A 68 -7.58 -5.25 -5.81
C THR A 68 -7.90 -4.28 -4.68
N ARG A 69 -8.79 -4.68 -3.78
CA ARG A 69 -9.11 -3.91 -2.57
C ARG A 69 -7.92 -3.87 -1.62
N VAL A 70 -7.91 -2.86 -0.76
CA VAL A 70 -6.78 -2.63 0.15
C VAL A 70 -7.24 -2.55 1.62
N ILE A 71 -6.35 -2.97 2.52
CA ILE A 71 -6.46 -2.73 3.96
C ILE A 71 -5.22 -1.97 4.37
N VAL A 72 -5.39 -0.76 4.91
CA VAL A 72 -4.28 0.14 5.24
C VAL A 72 -4.42 0.69 6.66
N SER A 73 -3.34 1.20 7.25
CA SER A 73 -3.42 1.94 8.51
C SER A 73 -4.15 3.27 8.33
N ASN A 74 -4.97 3.65 9.32
CA ASN A 74 -5.59 4.98 9.38
C ASN A 74 -4.57 6.02 9.88
N PHE A 75 -3.47 6.15 9.13
CA PHE A 75 -2.36 7.01 9.52
C PHE A 75 -1.56 7.52 8.30
N THR A 76 -1.01 8.72 8.41
CA THR A 76 -0.25 9.44 7.36
C THR A 76 -1.00 9.51 6.02
N ALA A 77 -0.35 9.23 4.90
CA ALA A 77 -0.92 9.32 3.56
C ALA A 77 -1.92 8.20 3.21
N GLN A 78 -1.88 7.07 3.94
CA GLN A 78 -2.59 5.85 3.53
C GLN A 78 -4.12 5.99 3.41
N PRO A 79 -4.86 6.66 4.34
CA PRO A 79 -6.31 6.79 4.22
C PRO A 79 -6.76 7.51 2.95
N GLU A 80 -5.97 8.49 2.48
CA GLU A 80 -6.27 9.27 1.27
C GLU A 80 -6.17 8.43 -0.01
N LEU A 81 -5.42 7.32 0.06
CA LEU A 81 -5.19 6.44 -1.07
C LEU A 81 -6.25 5.35 -1.25
N VAL A 82 -7.22 5.25 -0.34
CA VAL A 82 -8.24 4.19 -0.39
C VAL A 82 -9.41 4.60 -1.27
N GLY A 83 -9.54 4.00 -2.43
CA GLY A 83 -10.70 4.10 -3.31
C GLY A 83 -11.76 3.03 -2.99
N ASP A 84 -11.32 1.80 -2.74
CA ASP A 84 -12.16 0.70 -2.24
C ASP A 84 -11.34 -0.22 -1.32
N GLY A 85 -11.76 -0.30 -0.07
CA GLY A 85 -11.05 -1.07 0.94
C GLY A 85 -11.40 -0.64 2.36
N TRP A 86 -10.48 -0.89 3.28
CA TRP A 86 -10.69 -0.64 4.71
C TRP A 86 -9.46 0.02 5.34
N THR A 87 -9.73 0.90 6.29
CA THR A 87 -8.70 1.45 7.17
C THR A 87 -8.77 0.74 8.52
N VAL A 88 -7.62 0.60 9.17
CA VAL A 88 -7.50 0.04 10.52
C VAL A 88 -6.95 1.08 11.47
N ASP A 89 -7.54 1.19 12.65
CA ASP A 89 -7.08 2.10 13.68
C ASP A 89 -5.93 1.50 14.49
N GLY A 90 -5.28 2.32 15.31
CA GLY A 90 -4.13 1.91 16.11
C GLY A 90 -3.65 3.00 17.05
N GLN A 91 -2.43 2.84 17.55
CA GLN A 91 -1.82 3.70 18.54
C GLN A 91 -0.64 4.48 17.93
N PRO A 92 -0.70 5.82 17.86
CA PRO A 92 0.47 6.62 17.51
C PRO A 92 1.49 6.61 18.64
N TRP A 93 2.77 6.63 18.28
CA TRP A 93 3.87 6.77 19.22
C TRP A 93 5.02 7.57 18.60
N TRP A 94 5.79 8.26 19.43
CA TRP A 94 6.91 9.08 19.00
C TRP A 94 8.20 8.28 18.95
N ASP A 95 8.86 8.25 17.79
CA ASP A 95 10.21 7.70 17.63
C ASP A 95 11.23 8.85 17.77
N ALA A 96 11.97 8.85 18.86
CA ALA A 96 12.98 9.88 19.11
C ALA A 96 14.19 9.76 18.17
N ALA A 97 14.48 8.57 17.65
CA ALA A 97 15.61 8.36 16.74
C ALA A 97 15.36 8.94 15.35
N GLN A 98 14.12 8.92 14.89
CA GLN A 98 13.72 9.48 13.60
C GLN A 98 13.03 10.82 13.72
N ALA A 99 12.82 11.32 14.97
CA ALA A 99 12.09 12.55 15.26
C ALA A 99 10.73 12.63 14.52
N SER A 100 9.99 11.53 14.54
CA SER A 100 8.72 11.41 13.82
C SER A 100 7.71 10.54 14.55
N TRP A 101 6.43 10.73 14.22
CA TRP A 101 5.35 9.87 14.69
C TRP A 101 5.27 8.59 13.88
N PHE A 102 5.16 7.48 14.58
CA PHE A 102 4.85 6.16 14.07
C PHE A 102 3.50 5.67 14.58
N PHE A 103 3.01 4.59 14.00
CA PHE A 103 1.70 4.05 14.29
C PHE A 103 1.76 2.53 14.42
N THR A 104 1.19 1.99 15.48
CA THR A 104 1.04 0.54 15.63
C THR A 104 -0.43 0.19 15.36
N PRO A 105 -0.76 -0.44 14.22
CA PRO A 105 -2.12 -0.80 13.91
C PRO A 105 -2.65 -1.86 14.88
N ASN A 106 -3.93 -1.78 15.23
CA ASN A 106 -4.60 -2.73 16.12
C ASN A 106 -4.80 -4.08 15.42
N VAL A 107 -4.26 -5.14 15.97
CA VAL A 107 -4.42 -6.50 15.40
C VAL A 107 -5.90 -6.92 15.32
N PRO A 108 -6.78 -6.68 16.31
CA PRO A 108 -8.20 -6.97 16.18
C PRO A 108 -8.86 -6.28 14.99
N ASP A 109 -8.51 -5.02 14.70
CA ASP A 109 -9.08 -4.27 13.57
C ASP A 109 -8.58 -4.82 12.23
N ILE A 110 -7.30 -5.23 12.15
CA ILE A 110 -6.76 -5.95 10.99
C ILE A 110 -7.56 -7.24 10.74
N VAL A 111 -7.81 -8.03 11.79
CA VAL A 111 -8.59 -9.29 11.68
C VAL A 111 -10.01 -9.01 11.22
N ASN A 112 -10.65 -7.95 11.73
CA ASN A 112 -11.99 -7.57 11.31
C ASN A 112 -12.01 -7.12 9.84
N ALA A 113 -11.07 -6.29 9.42
CA ALA A 113 -10.93 -5.86 8.02
C ALA A 113 -10.69 -7.05 7.07
N LEU A 114 -9.85 -8.01 7.47
CA LEU A 114 -9.64 -9.25 6.70
C LEU A 114 -10.92 -10.10 6.59
N LYS A 115 -11.74 -10.18 7.65
CA LYS A 115 -13.04 -10.86 7.60
C LYS A 115 -14.02 -10.14 6.66
N MET A 116 -14.02 -8.80 6.66
CA MET A 116 -14.82 -8.01 5.73
C MET A 116 -14.36 -8.24 4.29
N ALA A 117 -13.08 -8.23 4.03
CA ALA A 117 -12.50 -8.53 2.72
C ALA A 117 -12.84 -9.95 2.25
N TYR A 118 -12.79 -10.95 3.15
CA TYR A 118 -13.14 -12.33 2.83
C TYR A 118 -14.61 -12.49 2.41
N ASN A 119 -15.51 -11.70 3.01
CA ASN A 119 -16.96 -11.71 2.70
C ASN A 119 -17.33 -10.77 1.54
N ALA A 120 -16.40 -9.94 1.07
CA ALA A 120 -16.63 -9.04 -0.06
C ALA A 120 -16.70 -9.82 -1.38
N PRO A 121 -17.37 -9.26 -2.42
CA PRO A 121 -17.36 -9.86 -3.76
C PRO A 121 -15.93 -10.06 -4.28
N ARG A 122 -15.64 -11.24 -4.82
CA ARG A 122 -14.32 -11.56 -5.39
C ARG A 122 -14.08 -10.95 -6.78
N SER A 123 -15.03 -10.17 -7.28
CA SER A 123 -14.85 -9.40 -8.50
C SER A 123 -13.88 -8.25 -8.30
N ARG A 124 -13.21 -7.85 -9.37
CA ARG A 124 -12.39 -6.64 -9.37
C ARG A 124 -13.22 -5.42 -9.04
N SER A 125 -12.71 -4.57 -8.19
CA SER A 125 -13.37 -3.32 -7.79
C SER A 125 -13.17 -2.25 -8.86
N GLN A 126 -14.26 -1.80 -9.46
CA GLN A 126 -14.25 -0.69 -10.41
C GLN A 126 -13.97 0.65 -9.70
N ASP A 127 -14.42 0.78 -8.46
CA ASP A 127 -14.18 1.98 -7.64
C ASP A 127 -12.69 2.14 -7.33
N ALA A 128 -12.02 1.03 -6.95
CA ALA A 128 -10.57 1.01 -6.77
C ALA A 128 -9.82 1.43 -8.05
N ILE A 129 -10.20 0.87 -9.21
CA ILE A 129 -9.57 1.20 -10.49
C ILE A 129 -9.77 2.69 -10.81
N THR A 130 -11.00 3.17 -10.68
CA THR A 130 -11.34 4.57 -10.98
C THR A 130 -10.55 5.54 -10.11
N HIS A 131 -10.44 5.24 -8.81
CA HIS A 131 -9.64 6.02 -7.87
C HIS A 131 -8.16 6.03 -8.27
N ALA A 132 -7.58 4.84 -8.53
CA ALA A 132 -6.17 4.71 -8.89
C ALA A 132 -5.81 5.44 -10.19
N LEU A 133 -6.70 5.47 -11.18
CA LEU A 133 -6.51 6.25 -12.41
C LEU A 133 -6.38 7.76 -12.16
N GLY A 134 -6.82 8.26 -11.01
CA GLY A 134 -6.60 9.64 -10.56
C GLY A 134 -5.12 9.96 -10.36
N TYR A 135 -4.30 8.96 -10.06
CA TYR A 135 -2.86 9.07 -9.82
C TYR A 135 -2.00 8.76 -11.05
N GLY A 136 -2.61 8.60 -12.23
CA GLY A 136 -1.87 8.41 -13.48
C GLY A 136 -0.91 9.56 -13.77
N ALA A 137 0.33 9.24 -14.17
CA ALA A 137 1.41 10.22 -14.33
C ALA A 137 1.04 11.39 -15.25
N ASP A 138 0.40 11.10 -16.39
CA ASP A 138 -0.02 12.14 -17.34
C ASP A 138 -1.07 13.07 -16.72
N LYS A 139 -2.04 12.51 -16.00
CA LYS A 139 -3.10 13.29 -15.33
C LYS A 139 -2.51 14.17 -14.24
N VAL A 140 -1.64 13.62 -13.39
CA VAL A 140 -0.95 14.36 -12.33
C VAL A 140 -0.06 15.45 -12.92
N PHE A 141 0.64 15.16 -14.02
CA PHE A 141 1.46 16.15 -14.71
C PHE A 141 0.62 17.33 -15.23
N GLU A 142 -0.43 17.07 -15.99
CA GLU A 142 -1.26 18.11 -16.58
C GLU A 142 -2.01 18.95 -15.53
N GLN A 143 -2.52 18.30 -14.48
CA GLN A 143 -3.34 18.98 -13.48
C GLN A 143 -2.54 19.74 -12.42
N PHE A 144 -1.36 19.25 -12.05
CA PHE A 144 -0.61 19.79 -10.91
C PHE A 144 0.78 20.30 -11.30
N TRP A 145 1.59 19.49 -11.95
CA TRP A 145 2.97 19.85 -12.26
C TRP A 145 3.07 20.98 -13.28
N LYS A 146 2.34 20.91 -14.35
CA LYS A 146 2.40 21.91 -15.43
C LYS A 146 1.97 23.30 -14.98
N PRO A 147 0.85 23.50 -14.24
CA PRO A 147 0.52 24.79 -13.65
C PRO A 147 1.58 25.29 -12.66
N ALA A 148 2.02 24.44 -11.72
CA ALA A 148 3.03 24.82 -10.74
C ALA A 148 4.36 25.26 -11.39
N MET A 149 4.83 24.54 -12.41
CA MET A 149 6.04 24.90 -13.15
C MET A 149 5.87 26.23 -13.92
N LYS A 150 4.68 26.53 -14.42
CA LYS A 150 4.39 27.80 -15.08
C LYS A 150 4.47 28.97 -14.09
N GLU A 151 3.89 28.82 -12.90
CA GLU A 151 3.93 29.83 -11.83
C GLU A 151 5.37 30.06 -11.34
N LEU A 152 6.13 29.00 -11.06
CA LEU A 152 7.53 29.09 -10.68
C LEU A 152 8.38 29.80 -11.73
N SER A 153 8.16 29.48 -13.01
CA SER A 153 8.88 30.11 -14.11
C SER A 153 8.56 31.63 -14.25
N ALA A 154 7.34 32.04 -13.92
CA ALA A 154 6.96 33.45 -13.89
C ALA A 154 7.63 34.19 -12.72
N TRP A 155 7.62 33.56 -11.54
CA TRP A 155 8.26 34.11 -10.34
C TRP A 155 9.78 34.26 -10.48
N CYS A 156 10.49 33.30 -11.11
CA CYS A 156 11.92 33.39 -11.36
C CYS A 156 12.32 34.48 -12.39
N ARG A 157 11.36 35.04 -13.12
CA ARG A 157 11.62 36.10 -14.11
C ARG A 157 11.24 37.50 -13.61
N SER A 158 10.58 37.62 -12.47
CA SER A 158 10.24 38.83 -11.77
C SER A 158 11.37 39.30 -10.85
#